data_0bc9d988014c5969bba16427034b0285
#
_entry.id   0bc9d988014c5969bba16427034b0285
#
_cell.length_a   1.000
_cell.length_b   1.000
_cell.length_c   1.000
_cell.angle_alpha   90.00
_cell.angle_beta   90.00
_cell.angle_gamma   90.00
#
_symmetry.space_group_name_H-M   'P 1'
#
loop_
_entity.id
_entity.type
_entity.pdbx_description
1 polymer ?
#
loop_
_entity_poly.entity_id
_entity_poly.type
_entity_poly.pdbx_seq_one_letter_code
_entity_poly.pdbx_strand_id
1 'polypeptide(L)'
;MGDDRAVIKFSSEDCGICHKMSFYDQKVTEELGLRFIDVKMQDTATYRKYRQVLLTQYPDKSAMGWPTYLVCEAPEGEFQILGEVKGGHPKGEFRSRLQAILELATIEPSS
;
A
#
# COMPACT_ATOMS: atom_id res chain seq x y z
N MET A 1 0.83 17.28 -11.35
CA MET A 1 1.24 17.18 -10.73
C MET A 1 1.35 16.20 -9.73
N GLY A 2 1.90 15.21 -9.61
CA GLY A 2 2.20 14.36 -8.52
C GLY A 2 1.00 13.80 -7.81
N ASP A 3 -0.11 13.79 -8.50
CA ASP A 3 -1.28 13.33 -7.81
C ASP A 3 -1.61 11.89 -8.06
N ASP A 4 -0.77 11.15 -8.75
CA ASP A 4 -1.03 9.73 -8.97
C ASP A 4 -0.52 8.95 -7.75
N ARG A 5 -1.24 9.07 -6.65
CA ARG A 5 -0.90 8.35 -5.43
C ARG A 5 -1.78 7.13 -5.29
N ALA A 6 -1.17 6.05 -4.83
CA ALA A 6 -1.86 4.78 -4.72
C ALA A 6 -1.43 4.05 -3.46
N VAL A 7 -2.32 3.19 -2.98
CA VAL A 7 -1.98 2.20 -1.97
C VAL A 7 -1.93 0.86 -2.67
N ILE A 8 -0.78 0.20 -2.61
CA ILE A 8 -0.63 -1.13 -3.18
C ILE A 8 -0.68 -2.13 -2.03
N LYS A 9 -1.67 -3.01 -2.06
CA LYS A 9 -1.84 -4.03 -1.04
C LYS A 9 -1.22 -5.32 -1.55
N PHE A 10 -0.20 -5.82 -0.84
CA PHE A 10 0.41 -7.10 -1.15
C PHE A 10 -0.13 -8.11 -0.16
N SER A 11 -0.86 -9.11 -0.67
CA SER A 11 -1.55 -10.06 0.17
C SER A 11 -1.47 -11.46 -0.44
N SER A 12 -1.97 -12.44 0.31
CA SER A 12 -2.03 -13.82 -0.15
C SER A 12 -3.46 -14.30 -0.08
N GLU A 13 -3.84 -15.19 -0.99
CA GLU A 13 -5.17 -15.78 -0.97
C GLU A 13 -5.42 -16.59 0.29
N ASP A 14 -4.35 -17.07 0.93
CA ASP A 14 -4.49 -17.89 2.14
C ASP A 14 -4.44 -17.06 3.42
N CYS A 15 -4.41 -15.75 3.32
CA CYS A 15 -4.23 -14.89 4.48
C CYS A 15 -5.58 -14.44 5.02
N GLY A 16 -5.95 -14.95 6.19
CA GLY A 16 -7.23 -14.58 6.81
C GLY A 16 -7.30 -13.11 7.17
N ILE A 17 -6.20 -12.55 7.67
CA ILE A 17 -6.15 -11.13 8.03
C ILE A 17 -6.29 -10.26 6.78
N CYS A 18 -5.66 -10.66 5.69
CA CYS A 18 -5.78 -9.93 4.43
C CYS A 18 -7.24 -9.89 3.99
N HIS A 19 -7.94 -11.02 4.14
CA HIS A 19 -9.33 -11.10 3.76
C HIS A 19 -10.20 -10.20 4.65
N LYS A 20 -9.96 -10.20 5.95
CA LYS A 20 -10.69 -9.33 6.85
C LYS A 20 -10.49 -7.86 6.52
N MET A 21 -9.26 -7.46 6.21
CA MET A 21 -8.98 -6.08 5.83
C MET A 21 -9.73 -5.70 4.55
N SER A 22 -9.99 -6.65 3.67
CA SER A 22 -10.65 -6.35 2.40
C SER A 22 -12.08 -5.82 2.58
N PHE A 23 -12.66 -5.97 3.77
CA PHE A 23 -14.00 -5.43 4.01
C PHE A 23 -14.01 -3.90 4.05
N TYR A 24 -12.86 -3.26 4.27
CA TYR A 24 -12.84 -1.82 4.37
C TYR A 24 -11.59 -1.15 3.79
N ASP A 25 -10.55 -1.91 3.46
CA ASP A 25 -9.28 -1.28 3.07
C ASP A 25 -9.40 -0.47 1.78
N GLN A 26 -10.09 -0.99 0.78
CA GLN A 26 -10.25 -0.27 -0.47
C GLN A 26 -11.09 0.97 -0.27
N LYS A 27 -12.19 0.85 0.47
CA LYS A 27 -13.09 1.98 0.68
C LYS A 27 -12.37 3.12 1.41
N VAL A 28 -11.64 2.79 2.47
CA VAL A 28 -10.90 3.82 3.20
C VAL A 28 -9.88 4.50 2.30
N THR A 29 -9.17 3.70 1.50
CA THR A 29 -8.16 4.23 0.58
C THR A 29 -8.78 5.21 -0.40
N GLU A 30 -9.91 4.82 -0.98
CA GLU A 30 -10.57 5.67 -1.98
C GLU A 30 -11.17 6.92 -1.35
N GLU A 31 -11.63 6.82 -0.12
CA GLU A 31 -12.14 7.99 0.58
C GLU A 31 -11.06 9.02 0.83
N LEU A 32 -9.81 8.59 0.89
CA LEU A 32 -8.67 9.49 1.06
C LEU A 32 -8.13 10.02 -0.27
N GLY A 33 -8.79 9.70 -1.37
CA GLY A 33 -8.38 10.18 -2.69
C GLY A 33 -7.26 9.39 -3.33
N LEU A 34 -7.04 8.16 -2.88
CA LEU A 34 -5.96 7.33 -3.37
C LEU A 34 -6.50 6.20 -4.24
N ARG A 35 -5.72 5.80 -5.23
CA ARG A 35 -6.01 4.58 -5.98
C ARG A 35 -5.73 3.39 -5.08
N PHE A 36 -6.49 2.31 -5.28
CA PHE A 36 -6.25 1.08 -4.54
C PHE A 36 -5.85 -0.01 -5.52
N ILE A 37 -4.71 -0.63 -5.29
CA ILE A 37 -4.20 -1.70 -6.15
C ILE A 37 -4.01 -2.93 -5.29
N ASP A 38 -4.77 -3.98 -5.59
CA ASP A 38 -4.73 -5.22 -4.83
C ASP A 38 -3.85 -6.21 -5.57
N VAL A 39 -2.73 -6.58 -4.96
CA VAL A 39 -1.79 -7.54 -5.53
C VAL A 39 -1.79 -8.78 -4.67
N LYS A 40 -2.30 -9.88 -5.22
CA LYS A 40 -2.20 -11.16 -4.53
C LYS A 40 -0.94 -11.86 -5.03
N MET A 41 -0.19 -12.44 -4.10
CA MET A 41 1.09 -13.05 -4.47
C MET A 41 0.91 -14.22 -5.45
N GLN A 42 -0.28 -14.84 -5.45
CA GLN A 42 -0.58 -15.91 -6.37
C GLN A 42 -0.94 -15.42 -7.79
N ASP A 43 -1.25 -14.14 -7.92
CA ASP A 43 -1.53 -13.55 -9.22
C ASP A 43 -0.21 -13.06 -9.80
N THR A 44 0.48 -13.95 -10.50
CA THR A 44 1.85 -13.66 -10.94
C THR A 44 1.93 -12.47 -11.89
N ALA A 45 0.92 -12.27 -12.74
CA ALA A 45 0.95 -11.16 -13.69
C ALA A 45 0.91 -9.81 -12.95
N THR A 46 -0.02 -9.67 -12.00
CA THR A 46 -0.13 -8.43 -11.25
C THR A 46 1.07 -8.25 -10.32
N TYR A 47 1.52 -9.33 -9.68
CA TYR A 47 2.69 -9.24 -8.82
C TYR A 47 3.91 -8.79 -9.62
N ARG A 48 4.11 -9.33 -10.81
CA ARG A 48 5.26 -8.96 -11.63
C ARG A 48 5.25 -7.48 -11.96
N LYS A 49 4.06 -6.91 -12.15
CA LYS A 49 3.93 -5.50 -12.49
C LYS A 49 4.37 -4.59 -11.35
N TYR A 50 4.14 -5.00 -10.09
CA TYR A 50 4.40 -4.13 -8.95
C TYR A 50 5.50 -4.63 -8.03
N ARG A 51 6.13 -5.76 -8.36
CA ARG A 51 7.10 -6.36 -7.46
C ARG A 51 8.29 -5.44 -7.18
N GLN A 52 8.63 -4.57 -8.12
CA GLN A 52 9.78 -3.70 -7.92
C GLN A 52 9.53 -2.73 -6.77
N VAL A 53 8.29 -2.25 -6.64
CA VAL A 53 7.93 -1.40 -5.51
C VAL A 53 8.12 -2.16 -4.20
N LEU A 54 7.61 -3.40 -4.15
CA LEU A 54 7.74 -4.21 -2.95
C LEU A 54 9.20 -4.48 -2.60
N LEU A 55 10.01 -4.86 -3.58
CA LEU A 55 11.40 -5.22 -3.32
C LEU A 55 12.28 -4.03 -2.99
N THR A 56 11.87 -2.83 -3.41
CA THR A 56 12.56 -1.62 -3.01
C THR A 56 12.37 -1.37 -1.52
N GLN A 57 11.15 -1.58 -1.02
CA GLN A 57 10.86 -1.39 0.39
C GLN A 57 11.34 -2.58 1.23
N TYR A 58 11.20 -3.79 0.69
CA TYR A 58 11.60 -5.01 1.39
C TYR A 58 12.46 -5.86 0.48
N PRO A 59 13.78 -5.58 0.41
CA PRO A 59 14.67 -6.43 -0.39
C PRO A 59 14.59 -7.90 0.02
N ASP A 60 14.33 -8.14 1.33
CA ASP A 60 14.06 -9.48 1.82
C ASP A 60 12.57 -9.56 2.11
N LYS A 61 11.82 -10.27 1.28
CA LYS A 61 10.37 -10.34 1.41
C LYS A 61 9.91 -10.92 2.73
N SER A 62 10.78 -11.64 3.43
CA SER A 62 10.37 -12.21 4.71
C SER A 62 10.12 -11.13 5.76
N ALA A 63 10.57 -9.90 5.52
CA ALA A 63 10.37 -8.79 6.46
C ALA A 63 9.00 -8.12 6.29
N MET A 64 8.27 -8.42 5.22
CA MET A 64 6.98 -7.77 5.00
C MET A 64 5.91 -8.38 5.91
N GLY A 65 4.86 -7.61 6.16
CA GLY A 65 3.71 -8.12 6.90
C GLY A 65 2.67 -8.70 5.97
N TRP A 66 1.66 -9.34 6.54
CA TRP A 66 0.54 -9.89 5.78
C TRP A 66 -0.75 -9.32 6.38
N PRO A 67 -1.39 -8.37 5.67
CA PRO A 67 -0.94 -7.77 4.40
C PRO A 67 0.08 -6.66 4.62
N THR A 68 0.73 -6.22 3.54
CA THR A 68 1.56 -5.03 3.54
C THR A 68 0.94 -4.04 2.57
N TYR A 69 0.75 -2.81 3.03
CA TYR A 69 0.22 -1.73 2.20
C TYR A 69 1.34 -0.72 1.98
N LEU A 70 1.66 -0.43 0.72
CA LEU A 70 2.66 0.58 0.39
C LEU A 70 1.97 1.75 -0.24
N VAL A 71 2.17 2.93 0.34
CA VAL A 71 1.64 4.17 -0.22
C VAL A 71 2.73 4.74 -1.10
N CYS A 72 2.43 4.95 -2.38
CA CYS A 72 3.44 5.43 -3.30
C CYS A 72 2.86 6.34 -4.36
N GLU A 73 3.74 7.12 -4.98
CA GLU A 73 3.41 7.95 -6.13
C GLU A 73 3.90 7.27 -7.39
N ALA A 74 3.15 7.44 -8.47
CA ALA A 74 3.50 6.93 -9.81
C ALA A 74 3.85 5.45 -9.77
N PRO A 75 2.94 4.59 -9.29
CA PRO A 75 3.28 3.18 -9.07
C PRO A 75 3.66 2.43 -10.32
N GLU A 76 3.26 2.89 -11.51
CA GLU A 76 3.61 2.23 -12.75
C GLU A 76 4.77 2.91 -13.48
N GLY A 77 5.39 3.92 -12.87
CA GLY A 77 6.48 4.63 -13.51
C GLY A 77 7.66 4.76 -12.57
N GLU A 78 8.21 5.95 -12.47
CA GLU A 78 9.29 6.19 -11.52
C GLU A 78 8.65 6.41 -10.16
N PHE A 79 8.37 5.34 -9.47
CA PHE A 79 7.61 5.39 -8.25
C PHE A 79 8.43 5.95 -7.08
N GLN A 80 7.72 6.53 -6.13
CA GLN A 80 8.32 6.97 -4.89
C GLN A 80 7.45 6.46 -3.74
N ILE A 81 8.06 5.70 -2.83
CA ILE A 81 7.33 5.14 -1.69
C ILE A 81 7.23 6.20 -0.62
N LEU A 82 6.01 6.48 -0.18
CA LEU A 82 5.73 7.49 0.83
C LEU A 82 5.65 6.90 2.22
N GLY A 83 5.26 5.65 2.33
CA GLY A 83 5.17 4.98 3.62
C GLY A 83 4.54 3.62 3.51
N GLU A 84 4.39 2.96 4.65
CA GLU A 84 3.86 1.60 4.67
C GLU A 84 2.94 1.39 5.86
N VAL A 85 2.00 0.46 5.71
CA VAL A 85 1.21 -0.05 6.82
C VAL A 85 1.31 -1.56 6.76
N LYS A 86 1.77 -2.19 7.85
CA LYS A 86 1.96 -3.64 7.89
C LYS A 86 0.92 -4.28 8.80
N GLY A 87 0.38 -5.41 8.35
CA GLY A 87 -0.50 -6.22 9.16
C GLY A 87 -1.91 -5.70 9.21
N GLY A 88 -2.73 -6.34 10.03
CA GLY A 88 -4.13 -5.99 10.16
C GLY A 88 -4.35 -4.93 11.22
N HIS A 89 -5.28 -4.02 10.95
CA HIS A 89 -5.65 -2.97 11.88
C HIS A 89 -7.14 -2.73 11.78
N PRO A 90 -7.78 -2.28 12.87
CA PRO A 90 -9.16 -1.85 12.78
C PRO A 90 -9.31 -0.71 11.78
N LYS A 91 -10.52 -0.54 11.25
CA LYS A 91 -10.78 0.44 10.20
C LYS A 91 -10.30 1.84 10.57
N GLY A 92 -10.61 2.29 11.79
CA GLY A 92 -10.21 3.64 12.20
C GLY A 92 -8.72 3.81 12.31
N GLU A 93 -8.03 2.80 12.81
CA GLU A 93 -6.57 2.87 12.90
C GLU A 93 -5.93 2.79 11.52
N PHE A 94 -6.46 1.96 10.64
CA PHE A 94 -5.97 1.87 9.27
C PHE A 94 -6.06 3.24 8.60
N ARG A 95 -7.22 3.90 8.74
CA ARG A 95 -7.40 5.24 8.20
C ARG A 95 -6.39 6.22 8.78
N SER A 96 -6.20 6.18 10.09
CA SER A 96 -5.28 7.10 10.75
C SER A 96 -3.85 6.91 10.27
N ARG A 97 -3.44 5.66 10.05
CA ARG A 97 -2.08 5.39 9.58
C ARG A 97 -1.87 5.91 8.17
N LEU A 98 -2.86 5.74 7.30
CA LEU A 98 -2.77 6.28 5.94
C LEU A 98 -2.74 7.80 5.97
N GLN A 99 -3.58 8.41 6.79
CA GLN A 99 -3.60 9.87 6.90
C GLN A 99 -2.27 10.41 7.40
N ALA A 100 -1.64 9.73 8.35
CA ALA A 100 -0.35 10.17 8.87
C ALA A 100 0.71 10.15 7.77
N ILE A 101 0.70 9.11 6.93
CA ILE A 101 1.64 9.02 5.82
C ILE A 101 1.43 10.18 4.85
N LEU A 102 0.16 10.45 4.52
CA LEU A 102 -0.16 11.52 3.58
C LEU A 102 0.20 12.89 4.14
N GLU A 103 0.02 13.09 5.44
CA GLU A 103 0.38 14.35 6.07
C GLU A 103 1.87 14.59 6.04
N LEU A 104 2.66 13.55 6.32
CA LEU A 104 4.10 13.68 6.27
C LEU A 104 4.58 13.97 4.85
N ALA A 105 3.97 13.33 3.86
CA ALA A 105 4.34 13.57 2.47
C ALA A 105 3.99 14.98 2.04
N THR A 106 2.90 15.52 2.58
CA THR A 106 2.48 16.88 2.23
C THR A 106 3.34 17.93 2.89
N ILE A 107 3.73 17.67 4.16
CA ILE A 107 4.54 18.62 4.89
C ILE A 107 5.96 18.62 4.40
N GLU A 108 6.41 17.51 3.91
CA GLU A 108 7.79 17.37 3.50
C GLU A 108 8.15 18.47 2.54
N PRO A 109 9.08 19.32 2.89
CA PRO A 109 9.41 20.40 2.00
C PRO A 109 10.06 19.85 0.78
N SER A 110 9.74 20.43 -0.31
CA SER A 110 10.32 19.98 -1.48
C SER A 110 11.74 20.37 -1.57
N SER A 111 12.30 20.59 -0.60
CA SER A 111 13.70 21.00 -0.59
C SER A 111 14.53 20.11 -1.43
#